data_a683c2b3af52115a55be77c7eb5401d5
#
_entry.id   a683c2b3af52115a55be77c7eb5401d5
#
_cell.length_a   1.000
_cell.length_b   1.000
_cell.length_c   1.000
_cell.angle_alpha   90.00
_cell.angle_beta   90.00
_cell.angle_gamma   90.00
#
_symmetry.space_group_name_H-M   'P 1'
#
loop_
_entity.id
_entity.type
_entity.pdbx_description
1 polymer ?
#
loop_
_entity_poly.entity_id
_entity_poly.type
_entity_poly.pdbx_seq_one_letter_code
_entity_poly.pdbx_strand_id
1 'polypeptide(L)'
;MRLAFIEACLLTVIVLGDRSGELRGQDQSQYVIQSDPARIARIKSARPQPITGPVPYNTPAADAIMAGVELFPADNPWNTLIEDWPVHPNSRRMIESIGATKPLRYNQDMAFVIVPPDQRKVEVKISAYPDESDRGPFPVADNVPIEGWPASFRRDPALRALTLQDVQRGKPSLDADRHGIVLDPANRRLYEFYRLTRTDVGWTAEQSSVFDLASNKLRPDGWTSSDAAGLPILPAIVRHDELKRGVIDHALRFTVRRSRRAYVYPATHFASRLTDENLPRMGERFRLRKDFDTSSFSREVQSILVALKRYGMFVADNGLDWAMSVSADDRVPVLHDELRRVKGSDFEVVTAPAGYVPPR
;
A
#
# COMPACT_ATOMS: atom_id res chain seq x y z
N MET A 1 15.18 97.77 -13.21
CA MET A 1 14.28 98.15 -12.09
C MET A 1 13.62 96.93 -11.54
N ARG A 2 13.73 96.75 -10.26
CA ARG A 2 13.18 95.69 -9.36
C ARG A 2 14.07 94.50 -9.09
N LEU A 3 14.52 94.54 -7.87
CA LEU A 3 15.25 93.62 -7.06
C LEU A 3 14.51 92.25 -6.90
N ALA A 4 15.28 91.19 -6.86
CA ALA A 4 14.84 89.90 -6.40
C ALA A 4 15.62 89.50 -5.13
N PHE A 5 14.88 89.20 -4.07
CA PHE A 5 15.37 88.69 -2.81
C PHE A 5 15.70 87.21 -2.94
N ILE A 6 16.84 86.82 -2.42
CA ILE A 6 17.26 85.41 -2.28
C ILE A 6 16.92 84.99 -0.84
N GLU A 7 15.96 84.04 -0.71
CA GLU A 7 15.79 83.30 0.54
C GLU A 7 16.48 81.97 0.46
N ALA A 8 17.36 81.73 1.42
CA ALA A 8 18.07 80.47 1.55
C ALA A 8 17.18 79.46 2.32
N CYS A 9 16.76 78.40 1.66
CA CYS A 9 16.12 77.27 2.35
C CYS A 9 17.17 76.23 2.75
N LEU A 10 17.34 76.06 4.09
CA LEU A 10 18.08 74.93 4.64
C LEU A 10 17.34 73.62 4.36
N LEU A 11 17.92 72.74 3.56
CA LEU A 11 17.46 71.34 3.39
C LEU A 11 18.05 70.53 4.54
N THR A 12 17.16 70.11 5.48
CA THR A 12 17.47 69.06 6.45
C THR A 12 17.39 67.71 5.74
N VAL A 13 18.51 67.05 5.54
CA VAL A 13 18.58 65.69 5.02
C VAL A 13 18.19 64.72 6.16
N ILE A 14 16.97 64.17 6.12
CA ILE A 14 16.58 63.04 6.93
C ILE A 14 17.12 61.80 6.27
N VAL A 15 18.14 61.18 6.85
CA VAL A 15 18.63 59.86 6.52
C VAL A 15 17.60 58.83 7.03
N LEU A 16 16.72 58.36 6.18
CA LEU A 16 15.89 57.18 6.41
C LEU A 16 16.81 55.97 6.34
N GLY A 17 17.15 55.39 7.47
CA GLY A 17 17.86 54.12 7.56
C GLY A 17 17.01 53.03 6.93
N ASP A 18 17.50 52.49 5.85
CA ASP A 18 16.97 51.30 5.19
C ASP A 18 17.16 50.10 6.15
N ARG A 19 16.09 49.72 6.84
CA ARG A 19 16.00 48.41 7.51
C ARG A 19 15.59 47.40 6.50
N SER A 20 16.48 46.97 5.61
CA SER A 20 16.38 45.72 4.91
C SER A 20 16.45 44.59 5.95
N GLY A 21 15.27 44.21 6.46
CA GLY A 21 15.12 42.98 7.24
C GLY A 21 15.55 41.83 6.32
N GLU A 22 16.73 41.29 6.59
CA GLU A 22 17.11 39.97 6.06
C GLU A 22 16.00 38.99 6.48
N LEU A 23 15.16 38.62 5.52
CA LEU A 23 14.37 37.42 5.59
C LEU A 23 15.39 36.28 5.71
N ARG A 24 15.67 35.87 6.97
CA ARG A 24 16.38 34.62 7.24
C ARG A 24 15.66 33.56 6.43
N GLY A 25 16.30 33.08 5.38
CA GLY A 25 15.84 31.90 4.64
C GLY A 25 15.54 30.82 5.68
N GLN A 26 14.30 30.36 5.72
CA GLN A 26 13.97 29.16 6.48
C GLN A 26 14.91 28.08 5.95
N ASP A 27 15.76 27.58 6.82
CA ASP A 27 16.60 26.41 6.54
C ASP A 27 15.65 25.27 6.18
N GLN A 28 15.46 25.04 4.86
CA GLN A 28 14.69 23.92 4.35
C GLN A 28 15.58 22.68 4.48
N SER A 29 15.85 22.31 5.73
CA SER A 29 16.48 21.03 5.99
C SER A 29 15.63 19.94 5.36
N GLN A 30 16.21 19.19 4.42
CA GLN A 30 15.55 18.08 3.76
C GLN A 30 15.14 17.05 4.85
N TYR A 31 13.86 16.66 4.84
CA TYR A 31 13.38 15.62 5.75
C TYR A 31 14.10 14.29 5.45
N VAL A 32 14.69 13.69 6.48
CA VAL A 32 15.33 12.38 6.37
C VAL A 32 14.29 11.28 6.53
N ILE A 33 14.10 10.49 5.47
CA ILE A 33 13.19 9.33 5.51
C ILE A 33 13.69 8.33 6.55
N GLN A 34 12.81 7.99 7.48
CA GLN A 34 13.13 7.06 8.56
C GLN A 34 12.80 5.63 8.14
N SER A 35 13.82 4.78 8.06
CA SER A 35 13.72 3.34 7.82
C SER A 35 13.88 2.56 9.13
N ASP A 36 13.28 1.37 9.22
CA ASP A 36 13.38 0.52 10.40
C ASP A 36 14.71 -0.27 10.43
N PRO A 37 15.63 0.01 11.39
CA PRO A 37 16.88 -0.73 11.49
C PRO A 37 16.69 -2.23 11.75
N ALA A 38 15.65 -2.62 12.50
CA ALA A 38 15.36 -4.02 12.79
C ALA A 38 14.94 -4.79 11.53
N ARG A 39 14.10 -4.16 10.67
CA ARG A 39 13.76 -4.71 9.36
C ARG A 39 14.99 -4.90 8.49
N ILE A 40 15.84 -3.89 8.41
CA ILE A 40 17.08 -3.94 7.62
C ILE A 40 18.00 -5.07 8.11
N ALA A 41 18.19 -5.17 9.44
CA ALA A 41 19.01 -6.21 10.04
C ALA A 41 18.46 -7.62 9.76
N ARG A 42 17.14 -7.80 9.88
CA ARG A 42 16.46 -9.07 9.57
C ARG A 42 16.71 -9.51 8.14
N ILE A 43 16.48 -8.62 7.17
CA ILE A 43 16.66 -8.92 5.74
C ILE A 43 18.12 -9.24 5.45
N LYS A 44 19.08 -8.47 5.97
CA LYS A 44 20.53 -8.71 5.78
C LYS A 44 20.99 -10.03 6.40
N SER A 45 20.40 -10.48 7.49
CA SER A 45 20.74 -11.74 8.15
C SER A 45 20.08 -12.98 7.52
N ALA A 46 19.09 -12.77 6.66
CA ALA A 46 18.37 -13.86 6.01
C ALA A 46 19.31 -14.73 5.15
N ARG A 47 19.02 -16.01 5.10
CA ARG A 47 19.71 -16.98 4.24
C ARG A 47 18.67 -17.56 3.29
N PRO A 48 18.46 -16.94 2.12
CA PRO A 48 17.46 -17.40 1.18
C PRO A 48 17.78 -18.84 0.73
N GLN A 49 16.77 -19.68 0.77
CA GLN A 49 16.85 -21.03 0.21
C GLN A 49 16.66 -20.98 -1.30
N PRO A 50 17.34 -21.83 -2.08
CA PRO A 50 17.11 -21.94 -3.52
C PRO A 50 15.64 -22.29 -3.80
N ILE A 51 15.02 -21.55 -4.71
CA ILE A 51 13.65 -21.80 -5.17
C ILE A 51 13.78 -22.59 -6.47
N THR A 52 13.42 -23.87 -6.43
CA THR A 52 13.57 -24.80 -7.56
C THR A 52 12.24 -25.11 -8.26
N GLY A 53 11.15 -24.57 -7.75
CA GLY A 53 9.81 -24.70 -8.32
C GLY A 53 8.82 -23.73 -7.64
N PRO A 54 7.60 -23.58 -8.19
CA PRO A 54 6.61 -22.68 -7.63
C PRO A 54 6.18 -23.08 -6.21
N VAL A 55 6.31 -22.16 -5.26
CA VAL A 55 6.02 -22.35 -3.82
C VAL A 55 4.73 -21.59 -3.46
N PRO A 56 3.63 -22.28 -3.12
CA PRO A 56 2.41 -21.64 -2.65
C PRO A 56 2.61 -20.91 -1.32
N TYR A 57 1.99 -19.74 -1.17
CA TYR A 57 2.11 -18.84 -0.01
C TYR A 57 1.76 -19.47 1.34
N ASN A 58 0.84 -20.42 1.39
CA ASN A 58 0.34 -21.07 2.60
C ASN A 58 1.21 -22.28 3.04
N THR A 59 2.51 -22.19 2.87
CA THR A 59 3.46 -23.26 3.22
C THR A 59 4.60 -22.74 4.11
N PRO A 60 5.20 -23.62 4.94
CA PRO A 60 6.40 -23.26 5.71
C PRO A 60 7.58 -22.81 4.85
N ALA A 61 7.69 -23.32 3.62
CA ALA A 61 8.73 -22.90 2.67
C ALA A 61 8.52 -21.45 2.23
N ALA A 62 7.27 -21.05 1.93
CA ALA A 62 6.95 -19.65 1.61
C ALA A 62 7.24 -18.73 2.80
N ASP A 63 6.88 -19.13 4.03
CA ASP A 63 7.17 -18.36 5.25
C ASP A 63 8.68 -18.09 5.38
N ALA A 64 9.50 -19.13 5.18
CA ALA A 64 10.96 -19.02 5.28
C ALA A 64 11.54 -18.08 4.19
N ILE A 65 11.02 -18.14 2.98
CA ILE A 65 11.42 -17.23 1.88
C ILE A 65 10.99 -15.80 2.22
N MET A 66 9.71 -15.58 2.55
CA MET A 66 9.16 -14.25 2.81
C MET A 66 9.83 -13.54 3.98
N ALA A 67 10.27 -14.29 4.99
CA ALA A 67 11.02 -13.74 6.13
C ALA A 67 12.30 -13.01 5.71
N GLY A 68 12.91 -13.37 4.59
CA GLY A 68 14.15 -12.77 4.08
C GLY A 68 14.00 -11.91 2.83
N VAL A 69 12.83 -11.86 2.23
CA VAL A 69 12.62 -11.07 1.01
C VAL A 69 12.56 -9.58 1.33
N GLU A 70 13.34 -8.78 0.61
CA GLU A 70 13.21 -7.34 0.60
C GLU A 70 12.14 -6.93 -0.42
N LEU A 71 10.94 -6.66 0.07
CA LEU A 71 9.90 -6.03 -0.73
C LEU A 71 10.13 -4.53 -0.73
N PHE A 72 10.68 -4.03 -1.83
CA PHE A 72 11.10 -2.64 -2.06
C PHE A 72 12.27 -2.15 -1.17
N PRO A 73 12.97 -1.08 -1.59
CA PRO A 73 14.02 -0.43 -0.81
C PRO A 73 13.57 0.02 0.58
N ALA A 74 14.51 0.20 1.49
CA ALA A 74 14.22 0.57 2.87
C ALA A 74 13.52 1.94 3.02
N ASP A 75 13.76 2.86 2.09
CA ASP A 75 13.17 4.19 2.02
C ASP A 75 11.85 4.25 1.22
N ASN A 76 11.39 3.11 0.69
CA ASN A 76 10.11 3.03 -0.02
C ASN A 76 8.94 3.44 0.88
N PRO A 77 7.87 4.07 0.37
CA PRO A 77 6.72 4.47 1.17
C PRO A 77 6.08 3.34 1.98
N TRP A 78 6.13 2.09 1.49
CA TRP A 78 5.66 0.94 2.25
C TRP A 78 6.51 0.65 3.49
N ASN A 79 7.80 1.00 3.46
CA ASN A 79 8.80 0.70 4.49
C ASN A 79 9.15 1.90 5.37
N THR A 80 8.59 3.08 5.08
CA THR A 80 8.87 4.34 5.78
C THR A 80 8.10 4.42 7.09
N LEU A 81 8.81 4.70 8.18
CA LEU A 81 8.23 5.01 9.48
C LEU A 81 7.52 6.39 9.45
N ILE A 82 6.32 6.44 10.02
CA ILE A 82 5.49 7.66 10.00
C ILE A 82 5.01 8.07 11.40
N GLU A 83 5.62 7.51 12.44
CA GLU A 83 5.20 7.74 13.84
C GLU A 83 5.16 9.23 14.20
N ASP A 84 6.01 10.04 13.56
CA ASP A 84 6.13 11.48 13.82
C ASP A 84 5.56 12.36 12.69
N TRP A 85 4.91 11.77 11.70
CA TRP A 85 4.30 12.56 10.64
C TRP A 85 3.15 13.42 11.17
N PRO A 86 3.00 14.66 10.67
CA PRO A 86 1.94 15.54 11.11
C PRO A 86 0.57 15.05 10.70
N VAL A 87 -0.43 15.32 11.53
CA VAL A 87 -1.82 15.01 11.23
C VAL A 87 -2.33 15.94 10.13
N HIS A 88 -3.01 15.36 9.14
CA HIS A 88 -3.59 16.10 8.04
C HIS A 88 -4.70 17.05 8.56
N PRO A 89 -4.75 18.33 8.12
CA PRO A 89 -5.74 19.29 8.62
C PRO A 89 -7.20 18.84 8.50
N ASN A 90 -7.51 18.06 7.44
CA ASN A 90 -8.86 17.52 7.20
C ASN A 90 -9.04 16.07 7.75
N SER A 91 -8.14 15.59 8.60
CA SER A 91 -8.14 14.20 9.10
C SER A 91 -9.49 13.79 9.68
N ARG A 92 -10.04 14.61 10.59
CA ARG A 92 -11.33 14.31 11.24
C ARG A 92 -12.47 14.11 10.23
N ARG A 93 -12.58 15.00 9.24
CA ARG A 93 -13.66 14.93 8.26
C ARG A 93 -13.52 13.73 7.32
N MET A 94 -12.30 13.37 6.94
CA MET A 94 -12.03 12.16 6.16
C MET A 94 -12.46 10.90 6.94
N ILE A 95 -12.12 10.80 8.22
CA ILE A 95 -12.52 9.69 9.09
C ILE A 95 -14.04 9.63 9.23
N GLU A 96 -14.71 10.77 9.45
CA GLU A 96 -16.15 10.86 9.51
C GLU A 96 -16.83 10.41 8.21
N SER A 97 -16.25 10.73 7.04
CA SER A 97 -16.77 10.36 5.72
C SER A 97 -16.72 8.85 5.46
N ILE A 98 -15.72 8.14 6.02
CA ILE A 98 -15.62 6.68 5.96
C ILE A 98 -16.53 6.04 7.02
N GLY A 99 -16.67 6.70 8.17
CA GLY A 99 -17.45 6.26 9.33
C GLY A 99 -16.58 6.03 10.56
N ALA A 100 -16.52 7.05 11.42
CA ALA A 100 -15.71 7.06 12.64
C ALA A 100 -16.06 5.93 13.62
N THR A 101 -17.34 5.52 13.69
CA THR A 101 -17.81 4.45 14.58
C THR A 101 -17.72 3.04 13.98
N LYS A 102 -17.41 2.92 12.68
CA LYS A 102 -17.28 1.61 12.02
C LYS A 102 -16.02 0.90 12.50
N PRO A 103 -16.10 -0.42 12.70
CA PRO A 103 -14.96 -1.20 13.16
C PRO A 103 -13.94 -1.43 12.05
N LEU A 104 -12.68 -1.56 12.45
CA LEU A 104 -11.64 -2.15 11.62
C LEU A 104 -12.03 -3.60 11.30
N ARG A 105 -11.85 -4.02 10.07
CA ARG A 105 -12.15 -5.36 9.56
C ARG A 105 -11.08 -5.81 8.58
N TYR A 106 -11.14 -7.05 8.16
CA TYR A 106 -10.24 -7.58 7.15
C TYR A 106 -10.95 -8.54 6.21
N ASN A 107 -10.42 -8.65 5.01
CA ASN A 107 -10.72 -9.70 4.04
C ASN A 107 -9.55 -10.68 4.03
N GLN A 108 -9.83 -11.96 4.24
CA GLN A 108 -8.84 -13.04 4.22
C GLN A 108 -8.94 -13.79 2.89
N ASP A 109 -8.53 -13.16 1.82
CA ASP A 109 -8.74 -13.60 0.45
C ASP A 109 -7.51 -13.52 -0.44
N MET A 110 -6.46 -12.78 -0.05
CA MET A 110 -5.26 -12.61 -0.88
C MET A 110 -4.38 -13.84 -0.89
N ALA A 111 -4.05 -14.30 -2.08
CA ALA A 111 -3.24 -15.49 -2.32
C ALA A 111 -2.12 -15.16 -3.31
N PHE A 112 -0.94 -15.77 -3.15
CA PHE A 112 0.19 -15.57 -4.05
C PHE A 112 1.03 -16.84 -4.23
N VAL A 113 1.87 -16.86 -5.24
CA VAL A 113 2.86 -17.89 -5.46
C VAL A 113 4.25 -17.27 -5.61
N ILE A 114 5.25 -17.93 -5.05
CA ILE A 114 6.65 -17.56 -5.23
C ILE A 114 7.23 -18.48 -6.31
N VAL A 115 7.91 -17.91 -7.31
CA VAL A 115 8.43 -18.66 -8.44
C VAL A 115 9.97 -18.67 -8.48
N PRO A 116 10.59 -19.72 -9.07
CA PRO A 116 12.02 -19.72 -9.32
C PRO A 116 12.40 -18.70 -10.40
N PRO A 117 13.69 -18.29 -10.46
CA PRO A 117 14.17 -17.26 -11.40
C PRO A 117 14.03 -17.64 -12.88
N ASP A 118 13.95 -18.92 -13.18
CA ASP A 118 13.81 -19.52 -14.51
C ASP A 118 12.38 -20.00 -14.80
N GLN A 119 11.39 -19.58 -13.98
CA GLN A 119 9.98 -19.92 -14.22
C GLN A 119 9.59 -19.64 -15.67
N ARG A 120 9.06 -20.67 -16.34
CA ARG A 120 8.56 -20.52 -17.71
C ARG A 120 7.56 -19.39 -17.79
N LYS A 121 7.76 -18.47 -18.73
CA LYS A 121 6.85 -17.38 -19.00
C LYS A 121 5.81 -17.77 -20.02
N VAL A 122 4.59 -17.26 -19.83
CA VAL A 122 3.44 -17.49 -20.70
C VAL A 122 2.79 -16.15 -21.08
N GLU A 123 2.13 -16.13 -22.22
CA GLU A 123 1.31 -14.98 -22.61
C GLU A 123 0.04 -14.93 -21.78
N VAL A 124 -0.32 -13.73 -21.34
CA VAL A 124 -1.60 -13.41 -20.70
C VAL A 124 -2.29 -12.37 -21.56
N LYS A 125 -3.45 -12.71 -22.11
CA LYS A 125 -4.22 -11.78 -22.94
C LYS A 125 -4.92 -10.75 -22.04
N ILE A 126 -4.59 -9.47 -22.24
CA ILE A 126 -5.23 -8.36 -21.50
C ILE A 126 -6.49 -7.91 -22.24
N SER A 127 -7.61 -7.77 -21.52
CA SER A 127 -8.93 -7.57 -22.12
C SER A 127 -9.60 -6.22 -21.83
N ALA A 128 -9.25 -5.52 -20.71
CA ALA A 128 -9.97 -4.31 -20.33
C ALA A 128 -9.11 -3.04 -20.23
N TYR A 129 -7.87 -3.15 -19.74
CA TYR A 129 -6.99 -1.98 -19.50
C TYR A 129 -5.63 -2.15 -20.21
N PRO A 130 -5.59 -2.36 -21.55
CA PRO A 130 -4.33 -2.65 -22.26
C PRO A 130 -3.35 -1.48 -22.21
N ASP A 131 -3.85 -0.23 -22.17
CA ASP A 131 -3.02 0.99 -22.17
C ASP A 131 -2.44 1.30 -20.78
N GLU A 132 -2.97 0.66 -19.74
CA GLU A 132 -2.51 0.77 -18.35
C GLU A 132 -1.92 -0.54 -17.82
N SER A 133 -1.54 -1.44 -18.71
CA SER A 133 -1.00 -2.76 -18.40
C SER A 133 0.43 -2.92 -18.87
N ASP A 134 1.24 -3.59 -18.06
CA ASP A 134 2.56 -4.03 -18.46
C ASP A 134 2.46 -5.19 -19.45
N ARG A 135 3.44 -5.30 -20.35
CA ARG A 135 3.45 -6.32 -21.42
C ARG A 135 4.13 -7.59 -20.95
N GLY A 136 3.57 -8.74 -21.36
CA GLY A 136 4.16 -10.07 -21.15
C GLY A 136 5.39 -10.35 -22.02
N PRO A 137 5.88 -11.61 -21.98
CA PRO A 137 5.29 -12.74 -21.26
C PRO A 137 5.59 -12.73 -19.75
N PHE A 138 4.73 -13.43 -18.96
CA PHE A 138 4.76 -13.40 -17.50
C PHE A 138 5.03 -14.78 -16.88
N PRO A 139 5.70 -14.88 -15.72
CA PRO A 139 6.05 -16.15 -15.08
C PRO A 139 4.87 -16.73 -14.30
N VAL A 140 3.69 -16.87 -14.95
CA VAL A 140 2.48 -17.44 -14.33
C VAL A 140 2.64 -18.94 -14.21
N ALA A 141 2.76 -19.43 -12.98
CA ALA A 141 2.87 -20.87 -12.70
C ALA A 141 1.51 -21.57 -12.86
N ASP A 142 1.52 -22.87 -13.22
CA ASP A 142 0.27 -23.66 -13.37
C ASP A 142 -0.53 -23.75 -12.07
N ASN A 143 0.13 -23.65 -10.91
CA ASN A 143 -0.49 -23.65 -9.59
C ASN A 143 -0.69 -22.25 -8.99
N VAL A 144 -0.67 -21.18 -9.81
CA VAL A 144 -0.93 -19.84 -9.32
C VAL A 144 -2.31 -19.78 -8.63
N PRO A 145 -2.35 -19.39 -7.34
CA PRO A 145 -3.61 -19.22 -6.66
C PRO A 145 -4.31 -17.95 -7.15
N ILE A 146 -5.62 -17.99 -7.12
CA ILE A 146 -6.47 -16.84 -7.40
C ILE A 146 -7.09 -16.39 -6.07
N GLU A 147 -7.34 -15.11 -5.93
CA GLU A 147 -8.02 -14.52 -4.77
C GLU A 147 -9.19 -15.38 -4.28
N GLY A 148 -9.26 -15.59 -2.96
CA GLY A 148 -10.24 -16.45 -2.34
C GLY A 148 -9.91 -17.95 -2.38
N TRP A 149 -8.74 -18.34 -2.87
CA TRP A 149 -8.18 -19.67 -2.70
C TRP A 149 -7.29 -19.71 -1.43
N PRO A 150 -7.31 -20.76 -0.59
CA PRO A 150 -8.15 -21.97 -0.74
C PRO A 150 -9.62 -21.73 -0.44
N ALA A 151 -10.47 -22.52 -1.04
CA ALA A 151 -11.92 -22.44 -0.89
C ALA A 151 -12.43 -22.80 0.53
N SER A 152 -11.54 -23.29 1.40
CA SER A 152 -11.81 -23.65 2.80
C SER A 152 -12.43 -22.52 3.64
N PHE A 153 -12.13 -21.26 3.30
CA PHE A 153 -12.73 -20.08 3.96
C PHE A 153 -14.19 -19.83 3.59
N ARG A 154 -14.69 -20.44 2.52
CA ARG A 154 -16.07 -20.23 2.07
C ARG A 154 -17.06 -20.84 3.07
N ARG A 155 -18.10 -20.08 3.43
CA ARG A 155 -19.16 -20.56 4.32
C ARG A 155 -20.00 -21.66 3.67
N ASP A 156 -20.23 -21.55 2.36
CA ASP A 156 -20.97 -22.54 1.58
C ASP A 156 -20.12 -23.81 1.36
N PRO A 157 -20.57 -24.99 1.83
CA PRO A 157 -19.86 -26.25 1.64
C PRO A 157 -19.62 -26.60 0.16
N ALA A 158 -20.53 -26.24 -0.74
CA ALA A 158 -20.37 -26.50 -2.17
C ALA A 158 -19.16 -25.74 -2.76
N LEU A 159 -18.89 -24.53 -2.24
CA LEU A 159 -17.73 -23.73 -2.67
C LEU A 159 -16.42 -24.27 -2.08
N ARG A 160 -16.47 -24.94 -0.94
CA ARG A 160 -15.28 -25.58 -0.33
C ARG A 160 -14.79 -26.79 -1.12
N ALA A 161 -15.65 -27.41 -1.92
CA ALA A 161 -15.30 -28.54 -2.76
C ALA A 161 -14.57 -28.14 -4.05
N LEU A 162 -14.48 -26.85 -4.37
CA LEU A 162 -13.80 -26.37 -5.56
C LEU A 162 -12.29 -26.66 -5.49
N THR A 163 -11.76 -27.16 -6.60
CA THR A 163 -10.32 -27.32 -6.79
C THR A 163 -9.68 -25.98 -7.18
N LEU A 164 -8.35 -25.89 -7.09
CA LEU A 164 -7.62 -24.73 -7.61
C LEU A 164 -7.92 -24.49 -9.09
N GLN A 165 -8.00 -25.55 -9.89
CA GLN A 165 -8.33 -25.45 -11.31
C GLN A 165 -9.75 -24.89 -11.54
N ASP A 166 -10.73 -25.28 -10.73
CA ASP A 166 -12.07 -24.69 -10.79
C ASP A 166 -12.03 -23.18 -10.53
N VAL A 167 -11.29 -22.76 -9.49
CA VAL A 167 -11.14 -21.35 -9.17
C VAL A 167 -10.38 -20.61 -10.26
N GLN A 168 -9.31 -21.16 -10.80
CA GLN A 168 -8.58 -20.58 -11.94
C GLN A 168 -9.47 -20.38 -13.17
N ARG A 169 -10.42 -21.30 -13.43
CA ARG A 169 -11.37 -21.26 -14.56
C ARG A 169 -12.60 -20.38 -14.31
N GLY A 170 -12.66 -19.67 -13.19
CA GLY A 170 -13.72 -18.69 -12.94
C GLY A 170 -14.86 -19.18 -12.06
N LYS A 171 -14.73 -20.31 -11.39
CA LYS A 171 -15.73 -20.72 -10.38
C LYS A 171 -15.39 -20.09 -9.01
N PRO A 172 -16.35 -19.72 -8.18
CA PRO A 172 -17.79 -19.78 -8.44
C PRO A 172 -18.33 -18.63 -9.29
N SER A 173 -17.56 -17.56 -9.46
CA SER A 173 -18.00 -16.39 -10.23
C SER A 173 -16.81 -15.69 -10.91
N LEU A 174 -17.04 -15.24 -12.14
CA LEU A 174 -16.11 -14.37 -12.86
C LEU A 174 -16.24 -12.89 -12.45
N ASP A 175 -17.24 -12.52 -11.66
CA ASP A 175 -17.49 -11.14 -11.27
C ASP A 175 -16.69 -10.68 -10.05
N ALA A 176 -15.94 -11.57 -9.39
CA ALA A 176 -15.00 -11.23 -8.33
C ALA A 176 -13.72 -10.60 -8.91
N ASP A 177 -12.96 -9.90 -8.06
CA ASP A 177 -11.71 -9.22 -8.44
C ASP A 177 -10.62 -10.20 -8.89
N ARG A 178 -10.62 -11.42 -8.35
CA ARG A 178 -9.84 -12.57 -8.85
C ARG A 178 -8.36 -12.24 -9.04
N HIS A 179 -7.75 -11.56 -8.06
CA HIS A 179 -6.34 -11.21 -8.13
C HIS A 179 -5.47 -12.47 -8.25
N GLY A 180 -4.54 -12.43 -9.20
CA GLY A 180 -3.44 -13.39 -9.30
C GLY A 180 -2.12 -12.69 -8.99
N ILE A 181 -1.35 -13.22 -8.03
CA ILE A 181 -0.12 -12.58 -7.55
C ILE A 181 1.05 -13.56 -7.68
N VAL A 182 2.11 -13.12 -8.36
CA VAL A 182 3.33 -13.92 -8.58
C VAL A 182 4.54 -13.13 -8.12
N LEU A 183 5.30 -13.69 -7.18
CA LEU A 183 6.54 -13.10 -6.68
C LEU A 183 7.75 -13.86 -7.23
N ASP A 184 8.67 -13.16 -7.87
CA ASP A 184 9.99 -13.64 -8.29
C ASP A 184 11.06 -12.88 -7.47
N PRO A 185 11.45 -13.40 -6.31
CA PRO A 185 12.36 -12.70 -5.42
C PRO A 185 13.80 -12.66 -5.95
N ALA A 186 14.20 -13.65 -6.74
CA ALA A 186 15.56 -13.70 -7.30
C ALA A 186 15.78 -12.62 -8.36
N ASN A 187 14.80 -12.39 -9.23
CA ASN A 187 14.82 -11.31 -10.21
C ASN A 187 14.26 -9.98 -9.67
N ARG A 188 13.86 -9.96 -8.39
CA ARG A 188 13.26 -8.79 -7.71
C ARG A 188 12.07 -8.21 -8.49
N ARG A 189 11.13 -9.08 -8.87
CA ARG A 189 9.92 -8.71 -9.62
C ARG A 189 8.68 -9.22 -8.92
N LEU A 190 7.64 -8.38 -8.91
CA LEU A 190 6.29 -8.73 -8.50
C LEU A 190 5.37 -8.53 -9.69
N TYR A 191 4.55 -9.53 -9.96
CA TYR A 191 3.55 -9.52 -11.03
C TYR A 191 2.18 -9.69 -10.40
N GLU A 192 1.27 -8.78 -10.71
CA GLU A 192 -0.09 -8.79 -10.19
C GLU A 192 -1.08 -8.62 -11.33
N PHE A 193 -2.18 -9.33 -11.24
CA PHE A 193 -3.20 -9.38 -12.28
C PHE A 193 -4.58 -9.15 -11.69
N TYR A 194 -5.38 -8.32 -12.33
CA TYR A 194 -6.79 -8.17 -12.05
C TYR A 194 -7.59 -9.12 -12.94
N ARG A 195 -8.50 -9.89 -12.33
CA ARG A 195 -9.35 -10.91 -12.96
C ARG A 195 -8.59 -11.96 -13.77
N LEU A 196 -7.51 -12.48 -13.19
CA LEU A 196 -6.73 -13.54 -13.80
C LEU A 196 -7.59 -14.81 -13.95
N THR A 197 -7.67 -15.32 -15.17
CA THR A 197 -8.54 -16.46 -15.50
C THR A 197 -7.84 -17.42 -16.46
N ARG A 198 -7.90 -18.71 -16.17
CA ARG A 198 -7.41 -19.76 -17.05
C ARG A 198 -8.51 -20.15 -18.04
N THR A 199 -8.20 -20.12 -19.32
CA THR A 199 -9.06 -20.54 -20.42
C THR A 199 -8.51 -21.81 -21.09
N ASP A 200 -9.23 -22.38 -22.04
CA ASP A 200 -8.76 -23.56 -22.78
C ASP A 200 -7.56 -23.24 -23.71
N VAL A 201 -7.36 -21.96 -24.03
CA VAL A 201 -6.27 -21.51 -24.91
C VAL A 201 -5.16 -20.75 -24.19
N GLY A 202 -5.18 -20.67 -22.85
CA GLY A 202 -4.16 -19.99 -22.05
C GLY A 202 -4.74 -19.12 -20.95
N TRP A 203 -4.05 -18.03 -20.62
CA TRP A 203 -4.45 -17.11 -19.55
C TRP A 203 -4.99 -15.80 -20.10
N THR A 204 -5.98 -15.24 -19.40
CA THR A 204 -6.51 -13.89 -19.64
C THR A 204 -6.51 -13.11 -18.33
N ALA A 205 -6.39 -11.79 -18.41
CA ALA A 205 -6.60 -10.88 -17.30
C ALA A 205 -7.24 -9.59 -17.83
N GLU A 206 -7.87 -8.81 -16.96
CA GLU A 206 -8.36 -7.49 -17.35
C GLU A 206 -7.25 -6.45 -17.27
N GLN A 207 -6.31 -6.60 -16.31
CA GLN A 207 -5.13 -5.74 -16.16
C GLN A 207 -3.93 -6.56 -15.67
N SER A 208 -2.71 -6.11 -15.99
CA SER A 208 -1.43 -6.66 -15.51
C SER A 208 -0.51 -5.57 -15.01
N SER A 209 0.15 -5.81 -13.88
CA SER A 209 1.13 -4.92 -13.28
C SER A 209 2.44 -5.64 -13.00
N VAL A 210 3.56 -4.98 -13.31
CA VAL A 210 4.91 -5.43 -12.96
C VAL A 210 5.59 -4.38 -12.10
N PHE A 211 6.00 -4.78 -10.91
CA PHE A 211 6.74 -3.92 -10.00
C PHE A 211 8.19 -4.36 -9.87
N ASP A 212 9.10 -3.41 -10.00
CA ASP A 212 10.52 -3.60 -9.72
C ASP A 212 10.76 -3.42 -8.21
N LEU A 213 10.98 -4.52 -7.52
CA LEU A 213 11.21 -4.52 -6.08
C LEU A 213 12.59 -3.97 -5.66
N ALA A 214 13.45 -3.66 -6.62
CA ALA A 214 14.75 -3.01 -6.39
C ALA A 214 14.68 -1.48 -6.50
N SER A 215 13.53 -0.91 -6.81
CA SER A 215 13.36 0.50 -7.16
C SER A 215 12.15 1.12 -6.46
N ASN A 216 12.20 2.43 -6.24
CA ASN A 216 11.06 3.24 -5.79
C ASN A 216 10.22 3.77 -6.96
N LYS A 217 10.54 3.36 -8.19
CA LYS A 217 9.81 3.82 -9.37
C LYS A 217 8.35 3.43 -9.29
N LEU A 218 7.47 4.43 -9.36
CA LEU A 218 6.03 4.23 -9.44
C LEU A 218 5.61 3.78 -10.84
N ARG A 219 4.40 3.28 -10.96
CA ARG A 219 3.74 3.13 -12.27
C ARG A 219 3.61 4.49 -12.96
N PRO A 220 3.43 4.54 -14.28
CA PRO A 220 3.16 5.81 -14.96
C PRO A 220 1.99 6.56 -14.33
N ASP A 221 2.07 7.88 -14.30
CA ASP A 221 1.02 8.74 -13.78
C ASP A 221 -0.30 8.50 -14.53
N GLY A 222 -1.40 8.33 -13.79
CA GLY A 222 -2.71 7.97 -14.33
C GLY A 222 -2.92 6.48 -14.59
N TRP A 223 -1.92 5.62 -14.41
CA TRP A 223 -2.07 4.18 -14.58
C TRP A 223 -2.59 3.50 -13.30
N THR A 224 -3.63 2.67 -13.47
CA THR A 224 -4.07 1.73 -12.43
C THR A 224 -3.08 0.57 -12.25
N SER A 225 -3.30 -0.25 -11.25
CA SER A 225 -2.71 -1.58 -11.11
C SER A 225 -3.83 -2.62 -10.99
N SER A 226 -3.52 -3.82 -10.52
CA SER A 226 -4.56 -4.73 -10.05
C SER A 226 -5.29 -4.20 -8.81
N ASP A 227 -4.71 -3.20 -8.13
CA ASP A 227 -5.37 -2.37 -7.11
C ASP A 227 -5.69 -0.99 -7.70
N ALA A 228 -6.88 -0.44 -7.44
CA ALA A 228 -7.36 0.77 -8.12
C ALA A 228 -6.48 2.00 -7.95
N ALA A 229 -5.71 2.08 -6.88
CA ALA A 229 -4.78 3.19 -6.63
C ALA A 229 -3.50 3.17 -7.47
N GLY A 230 -3.27 2.15 -8.29
CA GLY A 230 -1.99 1.95 -8.96
C GLY A 230 -0.88 1.41 -8.03
N LEU A 231 -1.25 0.92 -6.86
CA LEU A 231 -0.37 0.39 -5.83
C LEU A 231 -0.21 -1.14 -5.95
N PRO A 232 0.90 -1.73 -5.47
CA PRO A 232 1.02 -3.18 -5.35
C PRO A 232 0.22 -3.71 -4.15
N ILE A 233 -0.31 -4.93 -4.28
CA ILE A 233 -1.09 -5.61 -3.24
C ILE A 233 -0.18 -6.37 -2.26
N LEU A 234 0.71 -7.22 -2.76
CA LEU A 234 1.51 -8.15 -1.94
C LEU A 234 2.32 -7.46 -0.82
N PRO A 235 2.98 -6.33 -1.04
CA PRO A 235 3.76 -5.66 0.02
C PRO A 235 2.92 -5.14 1.19
N ALA A 236 1.61 -5.11 1.03
CA ALA A 236 0.67 -4.42 1.93
C ALA A 236 -0.34 -5.35 2.62
N ILE A 237 -0.26 -6.66 2.39
CA ILE A 237 -1.14 -7.65 3.05
C ILE A 237 -0.52 -8.15 4.35
N VAL A 238 -1.36 -8.49 5.32
CA VAL A 238 -0.94 -9.22 6.53
C VAL A 238 -0.72 -10.68 6.17
N ARG A 239 0.43 -11.26 6.53
CA ARG A 239 0.80 -12.64 6.22
C ARG A 239 1.00 -13.49 7.48
N HIS A 240 0.86 -14.81 7.33
CA HIS A 240 1.09 -15.77 8.42
C HIS A 240 2.50 -15.68 9.01
N ASP A 241 3.54 -15.57 8.17
CA ASP A 241 4.94 -15.49 8.64
C ASP A 241 5.18 -14.30 9.57
N GLU A 242 4.51 -13.18 9.32
CA GLU A 242 4.59 -11.96 10.13
C GLU A 242 3.87 -12.11 11.47
N LEU A 243 2.64 -12.62 11.44
CA LEU A 243 1.87 -12.90 12.67
C LEU A 243 2.60 -13.89 13.56
N LYS A 244 3.15 -14.97 12.98
CA LYS A 244 3.96 -15.96 13.69
C LYS A 244 5.22 -15.32 14.30
N ARG A 245 5.88 -14.43 13.59
CA ARG A 245 7.04 -13.67 14.08
C ARG A 245 6.63 -12.63 15.14
N GLY A 246 5.39 -12.14 15.10
CA GLY A 246 4.86 -11.09 15.97
C GLY A 246 5.32 -9.68 15.53
N VAL A 247 5.72 -9.51 14.28
CA VAL A 247 6.18 -8.23 13.72
C VAL A 247 5.73 -8.11 12.28
N ILE A 248 5.04 -7.02 11.98
CA ILE A 248 4.75 -6.53 10.64
C ILE A 248 5.55 -5.24 10.48
N ASP A 249 6.48 -5.21 9.54
CA ASP A 249 7.46 -4.13 9.36
C ASP A 249 7.28 -3.38 8.03
N HIS A 250 6.02 -3.13 7.66
CA HIS A 250 5.61 -2.36 6.49
C HIS A 250 4.22 -1.74 6.70
N ALA A 251 3.85 -0.79 5.84
CA ALA A 251 2.50 -0.24 5.79
C ALA A 251 1.51 -1.27 5.22
N LEU A 252 0.25 -1.17 5.63
CA LEU A 252 -0.82 -2.02 5.14
C LEU A 252 -1.64 -1.31 4.05
N ARG A 253 -2.50 -2.05 3.37
CA ARG A 253 -3.55 -1.52 2.50
C ARG A 253 -4.91 -1.70 3.13
N PHE A 254 -5.83 -0.79 2.81
CA PHE A 254 -7.23 -0.94 3.17
C PHE A 254 -8.14 -0.31 2.11
N THR A 255 -9.42 -0.67 2.15
CA THR A 255 -10.43 -0.15 1.25
C THR A 255 -11.38 0.79 1.96
N VAL A 256 -12.00 1.67 1.16
CA VAL A 256 -13.07 2.58 1.57
C VAL A 256 -14.21 2.48 0.56
N ARG A 257 -15.46 2.64 1.01
CA ARG A 257 -16.61 2.59 0.10
C ARG A 257 -16.64 3.76 -0.88
N ARG A 258 -16.14 4.91 -0.47
CA ARG A 258 -16.17 6.15 -1.23
C ARG A 258 -14.82 6.85 -1.13
N SER A 259 -14.21 7.10 -2.28
CA SER A 259 -12.98 7.90 -2.40
C SER A 259 -13.23 9.15 -3.23
N ARG A 260 -12.33 10.11 -3.17
CA ARG A 260 -12.34 11.32 -4.00
C ARG A 260 -11.73 11.05 -5.37
N ARG A 261 -12.17 11.75 -6.40
CA ARG A 261 -11.54 11.78 -7.74
C ARG A 261 -10.18 12.48 -7.69
N ALA A 262 -9.27 11.89 -6.95
CA ALA A 262 -7.89 12.35 -6.79
C ALA A 262 -7.04 11.22 -6.20
N TYR A 263 -5.74 11.33 -6.36
CA TYR A 263 -4.76 10.49 -5.68
C TYR A 263 -3.61 11.34 -5.12
N VAL A 264 -2.86 10.75 -4.23
CA VAL A 264 -1.67 11.33 -3.61
C VAL A 264 -0.57 10.26 -3.56
N TYR A 265 0.68 10.69 -3.68
CA TYR A 265 1.83 9.79 -3.56
C TYR A 265 1.67 8.83 -2.36
N PRO A 266 1.92 7.53 -2.54
CA PRO A 266 2.54 6.86 -3.70
C PRO A 266 1.55 6.34 -4.77
N ALA A 267 0.25 6.62 -4.65
CA ALA A 267 -0.72 6.22 -5.67
C ALA A 267 -0.49 6.96 -7.00
N THR A 268 -0.90 6.33 -8.09
CA THR A 268 -0.80 6.86 -9.45
C THR A 268 -2.14 6.99 -10.14
N HIS A 269 -3.22 6.48 -9.53
CA HIS A 269 -4.55 6.46 -10.15
C HIS A 269 -5.66 6.68 -9.12
N PHE A 270 -6.86 7.04 -9.58
CA PHE A 270 -8.09 7.16 -8.80
C PHE A 270 -9.24 6.38 -9.45
N ALA A 271 -10.16 5.83 -8.65
CA ALA A 271 -11.29 5.04 -9.13
C ALA A 271 -12.65 5.63 -8.69
N SER A 272 -12.79 6.94 -8.69
CA SER A 272 -14.02 7.61 -8.25
C SER A 272 -14.34 8.84 -9.11
N ARG A 273 -15.61 9.20 -9.19
CA ARG A 273 -16.08 10.44 -9.82
C ARG A 273 -16.46 11.51 -8.78
N LEU A 274 -16.40 11.20 -7.48
CA LEU A 274 -16.79 12.08 -6.40
C LEU A 274 -15.74 13.17 -6.17
N THR A 275 -16.19 14.40 -5.90
CA THR A 275 -15.30 15.57 -5.75
C THR A 275 -15.30 16.16 -4.34
N ASP A 276 -16.09 15.59 -3.41
CA ASP A 276 -16.16 16.05 -2.01
C ASP A 276 -14.77 15.98 -1.35
N GLU A 277 -14.31 17.12 -0.85
CA GLU A 277 -12.98 17.28 -0.24
C GLU A 277 -12.82 16.55 1.10
N ASN A 278 -13.93 16.14 1.70
CA ASN A 278 -13.91 15.34 2.91
C ASN A 278 -13.71 13.84 2.64
N LEU A 279 -13.76 13.40 1.38
CA LEU A 279 -13.47 12.02 1.02
C LEU A 279 -11.94 11.82 0.92
N PRO A 280 -11.43 10.65 1.35
CA PRO A 280 -10.03 10.34 1.18
C PRO A 280 -9.69 10.15 -0.31
N ARG A 281 -8.46 10.48 -0.69
CA ARG A 281 -7.89 10.20 -2.01
C ARG A 281 -7.31 8.78 -2.03
N MET A 282 -7.13 8.20 -3.20
CA MET A 282 -6.25 7.03 -3.32
C MET A 282 -4.82 7.40 -2.90
N GLY A 283 -4.16 6.50 -2.16
CA GLY A 283 -2.84 6.77 -1.59
C GLY A 283 -2.86 7.59 -0.30
N GLU A 284 -4.02 8.04 0.19
CA GLU A 284 -4.11 8.73 1.49
C GLU A 284 -3.64 7.80 2.61
N ARG A 285 -2.80 8.32 3.52
CA ARG A 285 -2.16 7.50 4.56
C ARG A 285 -2.83 7.69 5.90
N PHE A 286 -3.29 6.60 6.48
CA PHE A 286 -3.93 6.55 7.79
C PHE A 286 -2.99 5.89 8.80
N ARG A 287 -3.02 6.37 10.04
CA ARG A 287 -2.22 5.85 11.14
C ARG A 287 -3.12 5.60 12.35
N LEU A 288 -2.94 4.48 13.04
CA LEU A 288 -3.52 4.28 14.37
C LEU A 288 -2.89 5.28 15.35
N ARG A 289 -3.70 5.95 16.15
CA ARG A 289 -3.23 6.98 17.08
C ARG A 289 -2.17 6.44 18.04
N LYS A 290 -1.17 7.26 18.36
CA LYS A 290 -0.07 6.87 19.25
C LYS A 290 -0.54 6.43 20.63
N ASP A 291 -1.56 7.09 21.17
CA ASP A 291 -2.15 6.86 22.49
C ASP A 291 -3.11 5.66 22.58
N PHE A 292 -3.42 5.00 21.47
CA PHE A 292 -4.28 3.82 21.47
C PHE A 292 -3.60 2.66 22.24
N ASP A 293 -4.25 2.15 23.28
CA ASP A 293 -3.71 1.04 24.06
C ASP A 293 -3.89 -0.30 23.35
N THR A 294 -2.78 -0.97 23.08
CA THR A 294 -2.75 -2.29 22.42
C THR A 294 -2.58 -3.46 23.40
N SER A 295 -2.39 -3.22 24.69
CA SER A 295 -1.99 -4.23 25.67
C SER A 295 -3.03 -5.33 25.89
N SER A 296 -4.30 -5.03 25.64
CA SER A 296 -5.44 -5.97 25.83
C SER A 296 -5.74 -6.86 24.62
N PHE A 297 -4.88 -6.86 23.59
CA PHE A 297 -5.05 -7.62 22.37
C PHE A 297 -4.08 -8.83 22.34
N SER A 298 -4.42 -9.86 21.57
CA SER A 298 -3.52 -10.99 21.31
C SER A 298 -2.23 -10.51 20.63
N ARG A 299 -1.17 -11.32 20.70
CA ARG A 299 0.13 -11.02 20.10
C ARG A 299 0.02 -10.76 18.60
N GLU A 300 -0.80 -11.54 17.91
CA GLU A 300 -1.04 -11.42 16.48
C GLU A 300 -1.70 -10.07 16.14
N VAL A 301 -2.76 -9.71 16.88
CA VAL A 301 -3.43 -8.43 16.70
C VAL A 301 -2.53 -7.27 17.12
N GLN A 302 -1.76 -7.40 18.21
CA GLN A 302 -0.78 -6.39 18.59
C GLN A 302 0.22 -6.10 17.45
N SER A 303 0.69 -7.14 16.72
CA SER A 303 1.62 -6.93 15.60
C SER A 303 0.99 -6.08 14.49
N ILE A 304 -0.29 -6.29 14.19
CA ILE A 304 -1.06 -5.47 13.25
C ILE A 304 -1.19 -4.02 13.77
N LEU A 305 -1.61 -3.85 15.01
CA LEU A 305 -1.84 -2.53 15.60
C LEU A 305 -0.54 -1.71 15.72
N VAL A 306 0.57 -2.36 16.04
CA VAL A 306 1.89 -1.73 16.07
C VAL A 306 2.32 -1.30 14.65
N ALA A 307 2.10 -2.14 13.64
CA ALA A 307 2.37 -1.75 12.25
C ALA A 307 1.52 -0.54 11.83
N LEU A 308 0.22 -0.52 12.20
CA LEU A 308 -0.67 0.60 11.94
C LEU A 308 -0.24 1.89 12.64
N LYS A 309 0.43 1.82 13.79
CA LYS A 309 1.04 2.99 14.44
C LYS A 309 2.32 3.44 13.75
N ARG A 310 3.19 2.50 13.40
CA ARG A 310 4.54 2.80 12.90
C ARG A 310 4.56 3.12 11.41
N TYR A 311 3.84 2.35 10.62
CA TYR A 311 3.83 2.45 9.16
C TYR A 311 2.47 2.91 8.61
N GLY A 312 1.39 2.73 9.36
CA GLY A 312 0.03 3.07 8.92
C GLY A 312 -0.49 2.17 7.81
N MET A 313 -1.50 2.68 7.10
CA MET A 313 -2.10 2.01 5.96
C MET A 313 -2.51 3.00 4.88
N PHE A 314 -2.52 2.57 3.63
CA PHE A 314 -2.91 3.38 2.48
C PHE A 314 -4.32 3.03 1.98
N VAL A 315 -5.08 4.04 1.58
CA VAL A 315 -6.30 3.83 0.76
C VAL A 315 -5.86 3.30 -0.60
N ALA A 316 -6.19 2.06 -0.90
CA ALA A 316 -5.69 1.36 -2.08
C ALA A 316 -6.79 1.04 -3.09
N ASP A 317 -8.05 0.90 -2.63
CA ASP A 317 -9.18 0.61 -3.50
C ASP A 317 -10.51 1.08 -2.90
N ASN A 318 -11.58 1.05 -3.72
CA ASN A 318 -12.95 1.14 -3.28
C ASN A 318 -13.47 -0.25 -2.91
N GLY A 319 -14.12 -0.37 -1.75
CA GLY A 319 -14.62 -1.64 -1.24
C GLY A 319 -15.37 -1.45 0.07
N LEU A 320 -15.25 -2.39 0.98
CA LEU A 320 -15.80 -2.24 2.34
C LEU A 320 -14.99 -1.22 3.12
N ASP A 321 -15.68 -0.38 3.91
CA ASP A 321 -15.00 0.59 4.76
C ASP A 321 -14.13 -0.10 5.83
N TRP A 322 -12.93 0.41 6.03
CA TRP A 322 -11.96 -0.06 7.03
C TRP A 322 -11.57 -1.54 6.86
N ALA A 323 -11.56 -2.05 5.63
CA ALA A 323 -11.20 -3.44 5.36
C ALA A 323 -9.74 -3.55 4.90
N MET A 324 -8.89 -4.14 5.76
CA MET A 324 -7.53 -4.53 5.43
C MET A 324 -7.51 -5.83 4.64
N SER A 325 -6.42 -6.10 3.95
CA SER A 325 -6.20 -7.37 3.26
C SER A 325 -5.28 -8.29 4.05
N VAL A 326 -5.65 -9.55 4.14
CA VAL A 326 -4.93 -10.61 4.84
C VAL A 326 -4.76 -11.78 3.88
N SER A 327 -3.66 -12.49 3.96
CA SER A 327 -3.45 -13.70 3.18
C SER A 327 -4.51 -14.77 3.51
N ALA A 328 -5.00 -15.47 2.47
CA ALA A 328 -5.99 -16.54 2.58
C ALA A 328 -5.37 -17.84 3.12
N ASP A 329 -4.69 -17.77 4.25
CA ASP A 329 -3.93 -18.84 4.86
C ASP A 329 -4.66 -19.37 6.09
N ASP A 330 -4.98 -20.67 6.11
CA ASP A 330 -5.69 -21.34 7.22
C ASP A 330 -4.94 -21.27 8.55
N ARG A 331 -3.65 -20.99 8.52
CA ARG A 331 -2.80 -20.85 9.70
C ARG A 331 -2.91 -19.47 10.35
N VAL A 332 -3.52 -18.50 9.67
CA VAL A 332 -3.85 -17.18 10.23
C VAL A 332 -5.02 -17.34 11.19
N PRO A 333 -4.88 -16.94 12.46
CA PRO A 333 -5.96 -17.08 13.44
C PRO A 333 -7.15 -16.17 13.12
N VAL A 334 -8.30 -16.47 13.72
CA VAL A 334 -9.47 -15.60 13.61
C VAL A 334 -9.23 -14.32 14.40
N LEU A 335 -9.20 -13.18 13.68
CA LEU A 335 -8.86 -11.85 14.23
C LEU A 335 -10.08 -10.93 14.38
N HIS A 336 -11.26 -11.36 13.89
CA HIS A 336 -12.45 -10.49 13.78
C HIS A 336 -12.92 -9.90 15.11
N ASP A 337 -12.95 -10.70 16.19
CA ASP A 337 -13.53 -10.25 17.45
C ASP A 337 -12.68 -9.21 18.16
N GLU A 338 -11.37 -9.29 17.98
CA GLU A 338 -10.45 -8.30 18.51
C GLU A 338 -10.38 -7.06 17.62
N LEU A 339 -10.21 -7.22 16.31
CA LEU A 339 -10.08 -6.08 15.39
C LEU A 339 -11.33 -5.21 15.35
N ARG A 340 -12.55 -5.77 15.56
CA ARG A 340 -13.78 -4.98 15.65
C ARG A 340 -13.85 -4.01 16.84
N ARG A 341 -12.97 -4.18 17.83
CA ARG A 341 -12.84 -3.24 18.95
C ARG A 341 -12.18 -1.94 18.54
N VAL A 342 -11.35 -1.96 17.50
CA VAL A 342 -10.72 -0.78 16.89
C VAL A 342 -11.70 -0.10 15.95
N LYS A 343 -11.89 1.21 16.08
CA LYS A 343 -12.85 2.00 15.30
C LYS A 343 -12.14 3.00 14.40
N GLY A 344 -12.85 3.51 13.41
CA GLY A 344 -12.34 4.59 12.58
C GLY A 344 -11.87 5.81 13.39
N SER A 345 -12.53 6.12 14.52
CA SER A 345 -12.15 7.20 15.43
C SER A 345 -10.79 7.03 16.11
N ASP A 346 -10.26 5.80 16.10
CA ASP A 346 -8.95 5.49 16.69
C ASP A 346 -7.80 5.80 15.73
N PHE A 347 -8.14 6.17 14.48
CA PHE A 347 -7.17 6.53 13.45
C PHE A 347 -7.08 8.04 13.28
N GLU A 348 -6.01 8.44 12.62
CA GLU A 348 -5.79 9.78 12.08
C GLU A 348 -5.20 9.68 10.67
N VAL A 349 -5.52 10.65 9.82
CA VAL A 349 -4.89 10.81 8.52
C VAL A 349 -3.62 11.61 8.72
N VAL A 350 -2.51 11.16 8.13
CA VAL A 350 -1.23 11.88 8.22
C VAL A 350 -0.82 12.42 6.86
N THR A 351 -0.03 13.48 6.87
CA THR A 351 0.56 14.07 5.67
C THR A 351 2.08 14.05 5.77
N ALA A 352 2.75 14.05 4.63
CA ALA A 352 4.20 14.14 4.61
C ALA A 352 4.68 15.43 5.30
N PRO A 353 5.75 15.37 6.12
CA PRO A 353 6.31 16.54 6.77
C PRO A 353 6.93 17.51 5.75
N ALA A 354 7.10 18.77 6.17
CA ALA A 354 7.81 19.75 5.36
C ALA A 354 9.22 19.27 5.01
N GLY A 355 9.64 19.47 3.78
CA GLY A 355 10.94 19.00 3.28
C GLY A 355 10.99 17.52 2.90
N TYR A 356 9.89 16.77 3.01
CA TYR A 356 9.84 15.39 2.50
C TYR A 356 9.92 15.38 0.98
N VAL A 357 10.91 14.65 0.48
CA VAL A 357 11.07 14.39 -0.96
C VAL A 357 10.79 12.89 -1.19
N PRO A 358 9.78 12.54 -2.00
CA PRO A 358 9.51 11.15 -2.34
C PRO A 358 10.75 10.47 -2.95
N PRO A 359 11.09 9.25 -2.50
CA PRO A 359 12.17 8.50 -3.11
C PRO A 359 11.81 8.12 -4.56
N ARG A 360 12.81 8.07 -5.44
CA ARG A 360 12.66 7.79 -6.87
C ARG A 360 13.32 6.48 -7.29
#